data_68ee453c163956ba576a8f2d053683c2
#
_entry.id   68ee453c163956ba576a8f2d053683c2
#
_cell.length_a   1.000
_cell.length_b   1.000
_cell.length_c   1.000
_cell.angle_alpha   90.00
_cell.angle_beta   90.00
_cell.angle_gamma   90.00
#
_symmetry.space_group_name_H-M   'P 1'
#
loop_
_entity.id
_entity.type
_entity.pdbx_description
1 polymer ?
#
loop_
_entity_poly.entity_id
_entity_poly.type
_entity_poly.pdbx_seq_one_letter_code
_entity_poly.pdbx_strand_id
1 'polypeptide(L)'
;PTLLEDLMSQRDVHKAGMRESKDGATRSYHDQMQYAVKILMNSFYGVFASGFYRFTHRQLGESITAWARKNIKTIIHKLGDEGQHVVYSDTDSIFVKTPVDGVADPKQAMIDFGHSTAERFSEESAELEFETGMSVFFSHGAKKRYVGQVVWPKEVMMVKGYETQRTDSFRYLTDGMKEIFKHVLADDSKAAINLAIMTIAAAKNGEVPVRDLIMSKSCKGRWNKSFNEGKGGWDFTKDYVNPKSMIQVRAA
;
A
#
# COMPACT_ATOMS: atom_id res chain seq x y z
N PRO A 1 -4.62 27.85 -4.17
CA PRO A 1 -5.13 27.23 -5.39
C PRO A 1 -4.03 27.16 -6.45
N THR A 2 -3.49 28.29 -6.92
CA THR A 2 -2.48 28.36 -7.99
C THR A 2 -1.26 27.46 -7.78
N LEU A 3 -0.69 27.43 -6.58
CA LEU A 3 0.48 26.59 -6.31
C LEU A 3 0.18 25.09 -6.46
N LEU A 4 -0.98 24.64 -6.02
CA LEU A 4 -1.38 23.22 -6.19
C LEU A 4 -1.70 22.91 -7.65
N GLU A 5 -2.35 23.82 -8.36
CA GLU A 5 -2.63 23.70 -9.80
C GLU A 5 -1.32 23.63 -10.62
N ASP A 6 -0.33 24.48 -10.28
CA ASP A 6 1.00 24.43 -10.90
C ASP A 6 1.71 23.09 -10.64
N LEU A 7 1.64 22.57 -9.42
CA LEU A 7 2.22 21.28 -9.07
C LEU A 7 1.49 20.11 -9.78
N MET A 8 0.17 20.17 -9.91
CA MET A 8 -0.59 19.20 -10.68
C MET A 8 -0.14 19.20 -12.13
N SER A 9 -0.08 20.37 -12.76
CA SER A 9 0.38 20.52 -14.14
C SER A 9 1.81 20.00 -14.35
N GLN A 10 2.73 20.32 -13.44
CA GLN A 10 4.10 19.77 -13.48
C GLN A 10 4.11 18.24 -13.39
N ARG A 11 3.27 17.67 -12.52
CA ARG A 11 3.16 16.23 -12.40
C ARG A 11 2.67 15.57 -13.68
N ASP A 12 1.69 16.17 -14.33
CA ASP A 12 1.13 15.64 -15.58
C ASP A 12 2.14 15.71 -16.73
N VAL A 13 2.94 16.77 -16.83
CA VAL A 13 4.07 16.86 -17.76
C VAL A 13 5.07 15.71 -17.52
N HIS A 14 5.42 15.40 -16.26
CA HIS A 14 6.32 14.31 -15.97
C HIS A 14 5.67 12.93 -16.21
N LYS A 15 4.37 12.75 -15.95
CA LYS A 15 3.65 11.53 -16.31
C LYS A 15 3.64 11.31 -17.82
N ALA A 16 3.41 12.34 -18.61
CA ALA A 16 3.48 12.28 -20.08
C ALA A 16 4.89 11.94 -20.55
N GLY A 17 5.91 12.64 -20.07
CA GLY A 17 7.31 12.36 -20.40
C GLY A 17 7.73 10.91 -20.04
N MET A 18 7.24 10.36 -18.93
CA MET A 18 7.48 8.95 -18.58
C MET A 18 6.86 7.97 -19.59
N ARG A 19 5.64 8.28 -20.10
CA ARG A 19 4.95 7.43 -21.08
C ARG A 19 5.61 7.48 -22.46
N GLU A 20 6.09 8.64 -22.87
CA GLU A 20 6.66 8.92 -24.18
C GLU A 20 8.14 8.52 -24.29
N SER A 21 8.85 8.47 -23.17
CA SER A 21 10.28 8.17 -23.13
C SER A 21 10.58 6.74 -23.54
N LYS A 22 11.41 6.59 -24.59
CA LYS A 22 11.93 5.31 -25.06
C LYS A 22 13.20 4.90 -24.31
N ASP A 23 13.95 5.87 -23.79
CA ASP A 23 15.15 5.65 -23.00
C ASP A 23 14.83 5.41 -21.52
N GLY A 24 15.44 4.36 -20.94
CA GLY A 24 15.21 3.94 -19.57
C GLY A 24 15.66 4.98 -18.51
N ALA A 25 16.72 5.72 -18.78
CA ALA A 25 17.21 6.75 -17.87
C ALA A 25 16.25 7.95 -17.82
N THR A 26 15.82 8.44 -18.97
CA THR A 26 14.84 9.53 -19.11
C THR A 26 13.49 9.14 -18.51
N ARG A 27 13.03 7.91 -18.75
CA ARG A 27 11.81 7.39 -18.13
C ARG A 27 11.92 7.36 -16.60
N SER A 28 13.04 6.88 -16.07
CA SER A 28 13.29 6.85 -14.62
C SER A 28 13.34 8.26 -14.01
N TYR A 29 13.95 9.22 -14.70
CA TYR A 29 13.96 10.62 -14.28
C TYR A 29 12.53 11.17 -14.16
N HIS A 30 11.69 11.02 -15.17
CA HIS A 30 10.33 11.48 -15.14
C HIS A 30 9.49 10.77 -14.07
N ASP A 31 9.70 9.47 -13.84
CA ASP A 31 9.01 8.74 -12.79
C ASP A 31 9.38 9.26 -11.39
N GLN A 32 10.67 9.51 -11.14
CA GLN A 32 11.11 10.08 -9.86
C GLN A 32 10.58 11.50 -9.64
N MET A 33 10.56 12.33 -10.70
CA MET A 33 10.06 13.70 -10.61
C MET A 33 8.56 13.76 -10.36
N GLN A 34 7.74 12.97 -11.09
CA GLN A 34 6.30 12.91 -10.81
C GLN A 34 6.01 12.41 -9.39
N TYR A 35 6.82 11.48 -8.90
CA TYR A 35 6.69 10.96 -7.53
C TYR A 35 7.06 12.01 -6.48
N ALA A 36 8.14 12.78 -6.68
CA ALA A 36 8.53 13.86 -5.79
C ALA A 36 7.45 14.94 -5.71
N VAL A 37 6.89 15.35 -6.86
CA VAL A 37 5.77 16.32 -6.90
C VAL A 37 4.54 15.77 -6.18
N LYS A 38 4.21 14.48 -6.36
CA LYS A 38 3.11 13.82 -5.66
C LYS A 38 3.29 13.88 -4.13
N ILE A 39 4.50 13.62 -3.63
CA ILE A 39 4.81 13.70 -2.19
C ILE A 39 4.62 15.13 -1.69
N LEU A 40 5.12 16.11 -2.43
CA LEU A 40 4.98 17.52 -2.08
C LEU A 40 3.50 17.92 -1.99
N MET A 41 2.68 17.59 -2.98
CA MET A 41 1.24 17.87 -3.00
C MET A 41 0.52 17.23 -1.81
N ASN A 42 0.81 15.96 -1.53
CA ASN A 42 0.20 15.25 -0.39
C ASN A 42 0.60 15.85 0.96
N SER A 43 1.76 16.51 1.05
CA SER A 43 2.23 17.18 2.26
C SER A 43 1.38 18.40 2.61
N PHE A 44 0.76 19.08 1.65
CA PHE A 44 -0.11 20.23 1.91
C PHE A 44 -1.29 19.88 2.80
N TYR A 45 -1.95 18.75 2.53
CA TYR A 45 -3.03 18.27 3.40
C TYR A 45 -2.54 18.09 4.85
N GLY A 46 -1.37 17.45 5.02
CA GLY A 46 -0.77 17.22 6.35
C GLY A 46 -0.44 18.52 7.08
N VAL A 47 0.01 19.55 6.36
CA VAL A 47 0.28 20.88 6.93
C VAL A 47 -1.02 21.53 7.40
N PHE A 48 -2.07 21.53 6.60
CA PHE A 48 -3.36 22.15 6.97
C PHE A 48 -4.04 21.40 8.12
N ALA A 49 -3.99 20.07 8.13
CA ALA A 49 -4.67 19.25 9.13
C ALA A 49 -3.91 19.13 10.47
N SER A 50 -2.62 19.51 10.52
CA SER A 50 -1.76 19.37 11.70
C SER A 50 -1.75 20.63 12.56
N GLY A 51 -1.91 20.49 13.89
CA GLY A 51 -1.78 21.59 14.84
C GLY A 51 -0.36 22.09 15.10
N PHE A 52 0.67 21.51 14.47
CA PHE A 52 2.09 21.86 14.67
C PHE A 52 2.62 22.96 13.76
N TYR A 53 1.98 23.17 12.61
CA TYR A 53 2.47 24.11 11.61
C TYR A 53 1.85 25.50 11.76
N ARG A 54 2.61 26.53 11.38
CA ARG A 54 2.18 27.91 11.44
C ARG A 54 0.96 28.24 10.56
N PHE A 55 0.82 27.54 9.45
CA PHE A 55 -0.27 27.74 8.48
C PHE A 55 -1.35 26.64 8.58
N THR A 56 -1.65 26.23 9.79
CA THR A 56 -2.70 25.24 10.06
C THR A 56 -4.09 25.84 9.83
N HIS A 57 -4.96 25.08 9.16
CA HIS A 57 -6.38 25.39 9.01
C HIS A 57 -7.20 24.10 9.13
N ARG A 58 -7.52 23.74 10.37
CA ARG A 58 -8.18 22.48 10.72
C ARG A 58 -9.47 22.24 9.95
N GLN A 59 -10.32 23.28 9.82
CA GLN A 59 -11.59 23.17 9.09
C GLN A 59 -11.39 22.83 7.62
N LEU A 60 -10.33 23.34 6.98
CA LEU A 60 -9.97 22.98 5.60
C LEU A 60 -9.60 21.49 5.51
N GLY A 61 -8.77 20.98 6.43
CA GLY A 61 -8.42 19.56 6.49
C GLY A 61 -9.63 18.66 6.73
N GLU A 62 -10.54 19.06 7.63
CA GLU A 62 -11.81 18.36 7.89
C GLU A 62 -12.71 18.36 6.65
N SER A 63 -12.82 19.48 5.93
CA SER A 63 -13.62 19.59 4.70
C SER A 63 -13.11 18.68 3.59
N ILE A 64 -11.79 18.63 3.37
CA ILE A 64 -11.18 17.74 2.36
C ILE A 64 -11.56 16.28 2.64
N THR A 65 -11.41 15.81 3.88
CA THR A 65 -11.77 14.44 4.23
C THR A 65 -13.27 14.17 4.22
N ALA A 66 -14.10 15.17 4.54
CA ALA A 66 -15.56 15.06 4.46
C ALA A 66 -16.01 14.92 3.00
N TRP A 67 -15.44 15.70 2.09
CA TRP A 67 -15.67 15.60 0.65
C TRP A 67 -15.27 14.24 0.09
N ALA A 68 -14.06 13.78 0.38
CA ALA A 68 -13.58 12.47 -0.07
C ALA A 68 -14.52 11.35 0.41
N ARG A 69 -14.94 11.38 1.70
CA ARG A 69 -15.92 10.41 2.22
C ARG A 69 -17.29 10.49 1.55
N LYS A 70 -17.76 11.71 1.23
CA LYS A 70 -19.02 11.89 0.53
C LYS A 70 -18.94 11.29 -0.88
N ASN A 71 -17.89 11.60 -1.63
CA ASN A 71 -17.69 11.10 -2.98
C ASN A 71 -17.67 9.58 -3.02
N ILE A 72 -16.81 8.93 -2.21
CA ILE A 72 -16.69 7.48 -2.20
C ILE A 72 -18.03 6.80 -1.85
N LYS A 73 -18.75 7.31 -0.85
CA LYS A 73 -20.07 6.80 -0.47
C LYS A 73 -21.09 6.97 -1.57
N THR A 74 -21.12 8.12 -2.25
CA THR A 74 -22.02 8.38 -3.37
C THR A 74 -21.78 7.41 -4.52
N ILE A 75 -20.52 7.14 -4.85
CA ILE A 75 -20.16 6.19 -5.90
C ILE A 75 -20.59 4.77 -5.52
N ILE A 76 -20.31 4.35 -4.28
CA ILE A 76 -20.72 3.02 -3.78
C ILE A 76 -22.26 2.85 -3.88
N HIS A 77 -23.04 3.87 -3.47
CA HIS A 77 -24.49 3.82 -3.56
C HIS A 77 -24.96 3.75 -5.00
N LYS A 78 -24.45 4.60 -5.88
CA LYS A 78 -24.81 4.59 -7.31
C LYS A 78 -24.49 3.24 -7.98
N LEU A 79 -23.33 2.67 -7.71
CA LEU A 79 -22.95 1.33 -8.20
C LEU A 79 -23.91 0.26 -7.67
N GLY A 80 -24.30 0.33 -6.40
CA GLY A 80 -25.29 -0.58 -5.80
C GLY A 80 -26.67 -0.44 -6.43
N ASP A 81 -27.15 0.78 -6.66
CA ASP A 81 -28.43 1.06 -7.33
C ASP A 81 -28.48 0.52 -8.77
N GLU A 82 -27.33 0.47 -9.43
CA GLU A 82 -27.13 -0.12 -10.76
C GLU A 82 -26.95 -1.65 -10.72
N GLY A 83 -27.06 -2.27 -9.56
CA GLY A 83 -26.88 -3.72 -9.39
C GLY A 83 -25.42 -4.18 -9.42
N GLN A 84 -24.46 -3.26 -9.36
CA GLN A 84 -23.04 -3.60 -9.31
C GLN A 84 -22.63 -3.99 -7.89
N HIS A 85 -21.84 -5.05 -7.76
CA HIS A 85 -21.41 -5.55 -6.47
C HIS A 85 -20.05 -4.95 -6.05
N VAL A 86 -20.07 -4.05 -5.07
CA VAL A 86 -18.87 -3.51 -4.43
C VAL A 86 -18.41 -4.49 -3.38
N VAL A 87 -17.26 -5.15 -3.61
CA VAL A 87 -16.72 -6.19 -2.73
C VAL A 87 -15.86 -5.63 -1.58
N TYR A 88 -15.21 -4.48 -1.81
CA TYR A 88 -14.35 -3.84 -0.83
C TYR A 88 -14.16 -2.36 -1.13
N SER A 89 -13.90 -1.56 -0.10
CA SER A 89 -13.52 -0.16 -0.24
C SER A 89 -12.54 0.22 0.89
N ASP A 90 -11.53 1.00 0.55
CA ASP A 90 -10.56 1.51 1.52
C ASP A 90 -10.16 2.95 1.19
N THR A 91 -10.52 3.86 2.08
CA THR A 91 -10.19 5.30 2.06
C THR A 91 -10.67 6.01 0.79
N ASP A 92 -10.01 5.82 -0.34
CA ASP A 92 -10.20 6.48 -1.64
C ASP A 92 -10.31 5.49 -2.81
N SER A 93 -10.37 4.20 -2.53
CA SER A 93 -10.50 3.15 -3.54
C SER A 93 -11.75 2.30 -3.36
N ILE A 94 -12.27 1.78 -4.48
CA ILE A 94 -13.42 0.89 -4.55
C ILE A 94 -13.05 -0.33 -5.39
N PHE A 95 -13.41 -1.51 -4.91
CA PHE A 95 -13.24 -2.79 -5.61
C PHE A 95 -14.62 -3.29 -6.03
N VAL A 96 -14.84 -3.39 -7.33
CA VAL A 96 -16.12 -3.76 -7.92
C VAL A 96 -15.98 -5.10 -8.63
N LYS A 97 -16.93 -6.00 -8.43
CA LYS A 97 -17.01 -7.25 -9.20
C LYS A 97 -17.44 -6.92 -10.62
N THR A 98 -16.59 -7.22 -11.60
CA THR A 98 -16.94 -7.03 -13.00
C THR A 98 -17.88 -8.13 -13.48
N PRO A 99 -18.98 -7.82 -14.21
CA PRO A 99 -19.86 -8.81 -14.80
C PRO A 99 -19.19 -9.43 -16.04
N VAL A 100 -18.49 -10.54 -15.85
CA VAL A 100 -17.76 -11.24 -16.93
C VAL A 100 -18.34 -12.62 -17.27
N ASP A 101 -19.47 -12.98 -16.69
CA ASP A 101 -20.12 -14.28 -16.91
C ASP A 101 -20.56 -14.42 -18.38
N GLY A 102 -20.05 -15.45 -19.06
CA GLY A 102 -20.35 -15.71 -20.48
C GLY A 102 -19.65 -14.80 -21.50
N VAL A 103 -18.71 -13.98 -21.08
CA VAL A 103 -17.93 -13.10 -21.96
C VAL A 103 -16.74 -13.85 -22.56
N ALA A 104 -16.48 -13.68 -23.86
CA ALA A 104 -15.41 -14.38 -24.58
C ALA A 104 -14.01 -13.97 -24.10
N ASP A 105 -13.79 -12.69 -23.76
CA ASP A 105 -12.54 -12.18 -23.18
C ASP A 105 -12.84 -11.46 -21.86
N PRO A 106 -12.84 -12.18 -20.74
CA PRO A 106 -13.10 -11.61 -19.42
C PRO A 106 -12.11 -10.53 -19.01
N LYS A 107 -10.85 -10.64 -19.46
CA LYS A 107 -9.79 -9.67 -19.14
C LYS A 107 -10.06 -8.32 -19.83
N GLN A 108 -10.36 -8.35 -21.13
CA GLN A 108 -10.66 -7.12 -21.85
C GLN A 108 -11.95 -6.48 -21.34
N ALA A 109 -12.99 -7.28 -21.09
CA ALA A 109 -14.25 -6.79 -20.53
C ALA A 109 -14.05 -6.12 -19.14
N MET A 110 -13.17 -6.65 -18.29
CA MET A 110 -12.81 -6.04 -17.02
C MET A 110 -12.08 -4.70 -17.22
N ILE A 111 -11.17 -4.61 -18.18
CA ILE A 111 -10.44 -3.38 -18.49
C ILE A 111 -11.42 -2.30 -18.99
N ASP A 112 -12.29 -2.64 -19.92
CA ASP A 112 -13.28 -1.72 -20.50
C ASP A 112 -14.27 -1.23 -19.43
N PHE A 113 -14.75 -2.15 -18.58
CA PHE A 113 -15.61 -1.81 -17.45
C PHE A 113 -14.90 -0.90 -16.45
N GLY A 114 -13.65 -1.17 -16.13
CA GLY A 114 -12.85 -0.37 -15.22
C GLY A 114 -12.65 1.06 -15.71
N HIS A 115 -12.26 1.23 -16.99
CA HIS A 115 -12.08 2.56 -17.59
C HIS A 115 -13.41 3.31 -17.73
N SER A 116 -14.47 2.67 -18.22
CA SER A 116 -15.78 3.31 -18.37
C SER A 116 -16.39 3.73 -17.03
N THR A 117 -16.17 2.92 -15.96
CA THR A 117 -16.62 3.25 -14.61
C THR A 117 -15.81 4.41 -14.04
N ALA A 118 -14.50 4.42 -14.22
CA ALA A 118 -13.64 5.49 -13.78
C ALA A 118 -14.00 6.83 -14.46
N GLU A 119 -14.18 6.83 -15.78
CA GLU A 119 -14.58 8.01 -16.55
C GLU A 119 -15.95 8.54 -16.10
N ARG A 120 -16.94 7.65 -15.96
CA ARG A 120 -18.32 8.00 -15.59
C ARG A 120 -18.44 8.65 -14.20
N PHE A 121 -17.60 8.24 -13.25
CA PHE A 121 -17.61 8.77 -11.89
C PHE A 121 -16.53 9.83 -11.63
N SER A 122 -15.72 10.16 -12.62
CA SER A 122 -14.81 11.30 -12.53
C SER A 122 -15.60 12.60 -12.58
N GLU A 123 -15.31 13.49 -11.64
CA GLU A 123 -15.87 14.85 -11.57
C GLU A 123 -14.72 15.85 -11.69
N GLU A 124 -15.04 17.10 -11.99
CA GLU A 124 -14.06 18.19 -12.15
C GLU A 124 -13.14 18.35 -10.92
N SER A 125 -13.64 17.99 -9.72
CA SER A 125 -12.91 18.09 -8.45
C SER A 125 -12.30 16.78 -7.96
N ALA A 126 -12.58 15.65 -8.60
CA ALA A 126 -12.12 14.31 -8.16
C ALA A 126 -12.07 13.35 -9.35
N GLU A 127 -10.89 13.19 -9.92
CA GLU A 127 -10.62 12.23 -10.97
C GLU A 127 -10.49 10.82 -10.39
N LEU A 128 -11.24 9.85 -10.96
CA LEU A 128 -11.08 8.43 -10.70
C LEU A 128 -10.21 7.80 -11.77
N GLU A 129 -9.30 6.95 -11.33
CA GLU A 129 -8.39 6.20 -12.21
C GLU A 129 -8.65 4.70 -12.05
N PHE A 130 -8.77 3.94 -13.14
CA PHE A 130 -8.74 2.49 -13.09
C PHE A 130 -7.29 2.04 -12.93
N GLU A 131 -6.91 1.69 -11.71
CA GLU A 131 -5.51 1.37 -11.39
C GLU A 131 -5.17 -0.10 -11.58
N THR A 132 -6.12 -1.01 -11.31
CA THR A 132 -5.80 -2.43 -11.19
C THR A 132 -7.00 -3.32 -11.48
N GLY A 133 -6.81 -4.31 -12.37
CA GLY A 133 -7.73 -5.41 -12.58
C GLY A 133 -7.19 -6.70 -11.95
N MET A 134 -8.04 -7.41 -11.21
CA MET A 134 -7.70 -8.63 -10.50
C MET A 134 -8.59 -9.79 -10.95
N SER A 135 -7.99 -10.98 -11.17
CA SER A 135 -8.76 -12.20 -11.42
C SER A 135 -9.31 -12.81 -10.14
N VAL A 136 -8.59 -12.67 -9.03
CA VAL A 136 -8.98 -13.18 -7.71
C VAL A 136 -8.68 -12.12 -6.66
N PHE A 137 -9.60 -11.95 -5.72
CA PHE A 137 -9.47 -11.07 -4.57
C PHE A 137 -9.85 -11.82 -3.29
N PHE A 138 -9.00 -11.77 -2.28
CA PHE A 138 -9.23 -12.37 -0.98
C PHE A 138 -9.07 -11.35 0.13
N SER A 139 -10.03 -11.27 1.03
CA SER A 139 -9.97 -10.53 2.28
C SER A 139 -10.67 -11.33 3.38
N HIS A 140 -10.07 -11.40 4.57
CA HIS A 140 -10.66 -12.07 5.72
C HIS A 140 -11.49 -11.12 6.62
N GLY A 141 -11.89 -9.95 6.09
CA GLY A 141 -12.71 -8.96 6.78
C GLY A 141 -11.94 -7.97 7.66
N ALA A 142 -10.64 -8.13 7.84
CA ALA A 142 -9.83 -7.12 8.52
C ALA A 142 -9.57 -5.93 7.59
N LYS A 143 -9.79 -4.72 8.13
CA LYS A 143 -9.54 -3.47 7.39
C LYS A 143 -8.10 -3.41 6.89
N LYS A 144 -7.90 -2.96 5.66
CA LYS A 144 -6.59 -2.75 5.02
C LYS A 144 -5.74 -4.02 4.84
N ARG A 145 -6.35 -5.21 4.93
CA ARG A 145 -5.68 -6.50 4.74
C ARG A 145 -6.37 -7.29 3.63
N TYR A 146 -5.70 -7.42 2.49
CA TYR A 146 -6.19 -8.16 1.35
C TYR A 146 -5.06 -8.67 0.46
N VAL A 147 -5.38 -9.67 -0.34
CA VAL A 147 -4.49 -10.24 -1.35
C VAL A 147 -5.27 -10.36 -2.65
N GLY A 148 -4.64 -10.10 -3.77
CA GLY A 148 -5.25 -10.24 -5.10
C GLY A 148 -4.26 -10.70 -6.14
N GLN A 149 -4.75 -11.49 -7.11
CA GLN A 149 -4.01 -11.79 -8.32
C GLN A 149 -4.31 -10.71 -9.35
N VAL A 150 -3.40 -9.77 -9.49
CA VAL A 150 -3.46 -8.72 -10.50
C VAL A 150 -3.19 -9.32 -11.87
N VAL A 151 -4.00 -8.96 -12.86
CA VAL A 151 -3.86 -9.36 -14.27
C VAL A 151 -3.70 -8.15 -15.20
N TRP A 152 -3.99 -6.96 -14.71
CA TRP A 152 -3.78 -5.69 -15.41
C TRP A 152 -3.39 -4.59 -14.39
N PRO A 153 -2.45 -3.69 -14.72
CA PRO A 153 -1.68 -3.55 -15.96
C PRO A 153 -0.56 -4.58 -16.11
N LYS A 154 -0.11 -5.18 -15.02
CA LYS A 154 0.97 -6.18 -15.00
C LYS A 154 0.57 -7.32 -14.09
N GLU A 155 0.80 -8.55 -14.56
CA GLU A 155 0.52 -9.73 -13.75
C GLU A 155 1.44 -9.83 -12.54
N VAL A 156 0.83 -9.77 -11.33
CA VAL A 156 1.55 -9.83 -10.05
C VAL A 156 0.60 -10.18 -8.90
N MET A 157 1.08 -10.92 -7.93
CA MET A 157 0.39 -11.10 -6.66
C MET A 157 0.54 -9.83 -5.81
N MET A 158 -0.55 -9.13 -5.58
CA MET A 158 -0.60 -7.95 -4.71
C MET A 158 -0.97 -8.37 -3.29
N VAL A 159 -0.16 -7.96 -2.32
CA VAL A 159 -0.41 -8.18 -0.90
C VAL A 159 -0.44 -6.84 -0.19
N LYS A 160 -1.50 -6.52 0.54
CA LYS A 160 -1.65 -5.28 1.31
C LYS A 160 -1.92 -5.56 2.78
N GLY A 161 -1.28 -4.76 3.63
CA GLY A 161 -1.53 -4.72 5.07
C GLY A 161 -1.05 -5.92 5.89
N TYR A 162 -0.50 -6.94 5.25
CA TYR A 162 0.10 -8.08 5.93
C TYR A 162 1.59 -7.83 6.25
N GLU A 163 2.13 -8.63 7.14
CA GLU A 163 3.50 -8.57 7.61
C GLU A 163 4.55 -8.77 6.49
N THR A 164 4.15 -9.33 5.35
CA THR A 164 4.98 -9.50 4.15
C THR A 164 5.51 -8.18 3.56
N GLN A 165 4.88 -7.06 3.90
CA GLN A 165 5.25 -5.72 3.43
C GLN A 165 6.02 -4.91 4.49
N ARG A 166 6.25 -5.47 5.66
CA ARG A 166 6.89 -4.78 6.78
C ARG A 166 8.39 -5.04 6.79
N THR A 167 9.17 -3.99 6.96
CA THR A 167 10.63 -4.07 7.07
C THR A 167 11.10 -4.67 8.40
N ASP A 168 10.23 -4.67 9.42
CA ASP A 168 10.48 -5.25 10.74
C ASP A 168 9.99 -6.71 10.87
N SER A 169 9.60 -7.33 9.76
CA SER A 169 9.23 -8.75 9.72
C SER A 169 10.43 -9.61 9.33
N PHE A 170 10.46 -10.86 9.82
CA PHE A 170 11.52 -11.79 9.48
C PHE A 170 11.19 -12.61 8.22
N ARG A 171 12.25 -12.99 7.49
CA ARG A 171 12.15 -13.56 6.15
C ARG A 171 11.30 -14.83 6.10
N TYR A 172 11.49 -15.75 7.04
CA TYR A 172 10.73 -16.99 7.09
C TYR A 172 9.21 -16.79 7.13
N LEU A 173 8.74 -15.80 7.94
CA LEU A 173 7.32 -15.46 8.00
C LEU A 173 6.85 -14.85 6.67
N THR A 174 7.61 -13.93 6.10
CA THR A 174 7.19 -13.22 4.88
C THR A 174 7.12 -14.16 3.69
N ASP A 175 8.07 -15.07 3.55
CA ASP A 175 8.11 -16.03 2.44
C ASP A 175 7.04 -17.11 2.65
N GLY A 176 6.89 -17.66 3.87
CA GLY A 176 5.84 -18.61 4.18
C GLY A 176 4.43 -18.06 3.93
N MET A 177 4.17 -16.82 4.33
CA MET A 177 2.88 -16.18 4.06
C MET A 177 2.62 -15.99 2.57
N LYS A 178 3.63 -15.60 1.78
CA LYS A 178 3.47 -15.46 0.33
C LYS A 178 3.11 -16.79 -0.34
N GLU A 179 3.74 -17.88 0.07
CA GLU A 179 3.42 -19.20 -0.46
C GLU A 179 1.99 -19.65 -0.05
N ILE A 180 1.59 -19.41 1.19
CA ILE A 180 0.20 -19.66 1.63
C ILE A 180 -0.79 -18.86 0.79
N PHE A 181 -0.53 -17.59 0.52
CA PHE A 181 -1.39 -16.76 -0.30
C PHE A 181 -1.52 -17.25 -1.74
N LYS A 182 -0.49 -17.83 -2.33
CA LYS A 182 -0.61 -18.46 -3.66
C LYS A 182 -1.65 -19.58 -3.66
N HIS A 183 -1.65 -20.43 -2.64
CA HIS A 183 -2.67 -21.48 -2.50
C HIS A 183 -4.07 -20.92 -2.25
N VAL A 184 -4.19 -19.85 -1.43
CA VAL A 184 -5.46 -19.17 -1.20
C VAL A 184 -6.02 -18.59 -2.49
N LEU A 185 -5.18 -17.93 -3.32
CA LEU A 185 -5.60 -17.36 -4.60
C LEU A 185 -5.90 -18.42 -5.66
N ALA A 186 -5.34 -19.63 -5.52
CA ALA A 186 -5.66 -20.78 -6.35
C ALA A 186 -6.90 -21.59 -5.88
N ASP A 187 -7.61 -21.07 -4.84
CA ASP A 187 -8.75 -21.75 -4.19
C ASP A 187 -8.40 -23.14 -3.61
N ASP A 188 -7.12 -23.40 -3.31
CA ASP A 188 -6.66 -24.63 -2.68
C ASP A 188 -6.51 -24.45 -1.16
N SER A 189 -7.65 -24.42 -0.48
CA SER A 189 -7.73 -24.23 0.97
C SER A 189 -7.01 -25.33 1.75
N LYS A 190 -6.99 -26.57 1.25
CA LYS A 190 -6.31 -27.70 1.91
C LYS A 190 -4.79 -27.52 1.88
N ALA A 191 -4.23 -27.20 0.74
CA ALA A 191 -2.80 -26.93 0.61
C ALA A 191 -2.39 -25.70 1.44
N ALA A 192 -3.18 -24.63 1.42
CA ALA A 192 -2.93 -23.45 2.23
C ALA A 192 -2.85 -23.77 3.74
N ILE A 193 -3.82 -24.54 4.27
CA ILE A 193 -3.87 -24.94 5.67
C ILE A 193 -2.69 -25.86 6.01
N ASN A 194 -2.42 -26.88 5.19
CA ASN A 194 -1.31 -27.79 5.42
C ASN A 194 0.02 -27.06 5.43
N LEU A 195 0.26 -26.16 4.48
CA LEU A 195 1.47 -25.36 4.42
C LEU A 195 1.62 -24.47 5.66
N ALA A 196 0.54 -23.85 6.14
CA ALA A 196 0.55 -23.06 7.36
C ALA A 196 0.94 -23.90 8.58
N ILE A 197 0.36 -25.09 8.72
CA ILE A 197 0.68 -26.02 9.81
C ILE A 197 2.15 -26.45 9.76
N MET A 198 2.64 -26.83 8.58
CA MET A 198 4.04 -27.22 8.37
C MET A 198 5.01 -26.09 8.69
N THR A 199 4.71 -24.86 8.23
CA THR A 199 5.49 -23.67 8.51
C THR A 199 5.61 -23.38 10.01
N ILE A 200 4.50 -23.50 10.74
CA ILE A 200 4.49 -23.32 12.19
C ILE A 200 5.25 -24.43 12.89
N ALA A 201 5.07 -25.70 12.47
CA ALA A 201 5.74 -26.85 13.06
C ALA A 201 7.27 -26.77 12.91
N ALA A 202 7.77 -26.46 11.72
CA ALA A 202 9.20 -26.31 11.46
C ALA A 202 9.83 -25.21 12.35
N ALA A 203 9.13 -24.09 12.54
CA ALA A 203 9.58 -23.03 13.44
C ALA A 203 9.63 -23.49 14.91
N LYS A 204 8.61 -24.23 15.36
CA LYS A 204 8.57 -24.78 16.74
C LYS A 204 9.62 -25.85 17.01
N ASN A 205 9.94 -26.65 16.00
CA ASN A 205 10.94 -27.71 16.08
C ASN A 205 12.38 -27.21 15.97
N GLY A 206 12.59 -25.90 15.70
CA GLY A 206 13.94 -25.34 15.52
C GLY A 206 14.59 -25.71 14.19
N GLU A 207 13.82 -26.12 13.20
CA GLU A 207 14.31 -26.54 11.87
C GLU A 207 14.64 -25.34 10.96
N VAL A 208 14.23 -24.12 11.36
CA VAL A 208 14.43 -22.90 10.57
C VAL A 208 15.79 -22.29 10.86
N PRO A 209 16.61 -21.99 9.83
CA PRO A 209 17.89 -21.31 10.02
C PRO A 209 17.73 -19.98 10.75
N VAL A 210 18.59 -19.71 11.73
CA VAL A 210 18.53 -18.48 12.56
C VAL A 210 18.53 -17.20 11.71
N ARG A 211 19.30 -17.17 10.61
CA ARG A 211 19.34 -16.03 9.68
C ARG A 211 17.96 -15.65 9.11
N ASP A 212 17.06 -16.61 8.93
CA ASP A 212 15.73 -16.39 8.37
C ASP A 212 14.68 -15.98 9.44
N LEU A 213 15.08 -16.02 10.72
CA LEU A 213 14.32 -15.56 11.88
C LEU A 213 14.77 -14.18 12.39
N ILE A 214 15.76 -13.56 11.75
CA ILE A 214 16.27 -12.25 12.16
C ILE A 214 15.20 -11.18 11.85
N MET A 215 14.89 -10.39 12.88
CA MET A 215 13.96 -9.26 12.78
C MET A 215 14.74 -7.95 12.97
N SER A 216 14.69 -7.10 11.96
CA SER A 216 15.33 -5.78 12.01
C SER A 216 14.36 -4.72 12.54
N LYS A 217 14.78 -3.94 13.51
CA LYS A 217 14.00 -2.82 14.05
C LYS A 217 14.82 -1.55 14.04
N SER A 218 14.18 -0.44 13.69
CA SER A 218 14.78 0.88 13.80
C SER A 218 14.99 1.23 15.28
N CYS A 219 16.20 1.65 15.63
CA CYS A 219 16.53 2.19 16.93
C CYS A 219 16.55 3.71 16.88
N LYS A 220 15.89 4.36 17.83
CA LYS A 220 16.01 5.81 18.05
C LYS A 220 17.02 6.05 19.15
N GLY A 221 18.29 6.19 18.78
CA GLY A 221 19.31 6.65 19.69
C GLY A 221 19.13 8.13 20.05
N ARG A 222 19.61 8.54 21.23
CA ARG A 222 19.72 9.94 21.62
C ARG A 222 21.18 10.31 21.73
N TRP A 223 21.56 11.49 21.24
CA TRP A 223 22.88 11.99 21.46
C TRP A 223 23.09 12.29 22.95
N ASN A 224 24.03 11.63 23.60
CA ASN A 224 24.34 11.81 24.99
C ASN A 224 25.81 12.29 25.13
N LYS A 225 25.98 13.50 25.65
CA LYS A 225 27.31 14.12 25.83
C LYS A 225 28.20 13.36 26.82
N SER A 226 27.61 12.65 27.77
CA SER A 226 28.34 11.87 28.79
C SER A 226 28.62 10.42 28.36
N PHE A 227 28.20 10.01 27.19
CA PHE A 227 28.42 8.67 26.67
C PHE A 227 29.87 8.51 26.21
N ASN A 228 30.43 7.29 26.26
CA ASN A 228 31.84 7.02 25.92
C ASN A 228 32.84 7.89 26.72
N GLU A 229 32.72 7.86 28.04
CA GLU A 229 33.67 8.56 28.93
C GLU A 229 33.77 10.09 28.68
N GLY A 230 32.64 10.69 28.34
CA GLY A 230 32.55 12.14 28.09
C GLY A 230 32.88 12.60 26.67
N LYS A 231 33.22 11.68 25.77
CA LYS A 231 33.46 12.00 24.34
C LYS A 231 32.15 12.24 23.54
N GLY A 232 31.02 11.93 24.17
CA GLY A 232 29.73 11.95 23.51
C GLY A 232 29.50 10.75 22.59
N GLY A 233 28.24 10.44 22.31
CA GLY A 233 27.87 9.35 21.43
C GLY A 233 26.36 9.13 21.38
N TRP A 234 25.95 8.25 20.50
CA TRP A 234 24.56 7.83 20.40
C TRP A 234 24.24 6.80 21.48
N ASP A 235 23.33 7.15 22.38
CA ASP A 235 22.86 6.28 23.45
C ASP A 235 21.55 5.61 23.03
N PHE A 236 21.58 4.30 22.82
CA PHE A 236 20.44 3.48 22.46
C PHE A 236 19.84 2.73 23.65
N THR A 237 20.41 2.87 24.84
CA THR A 237 20.03 2.07 26.02
C THR A 237 18.59 2.31 26.47
N LYS A 238 18.05 3.53 26.26
CA LYS A 238 16.68 3.88 26.64
C LYS A 238 15.62 3.27 25.73
N ASP A 239 15.96 2.93 24.49
CA ASP A 239 15.02 2.32 23.54
C ASP A 239 14.92 0.80 23.73
N TYR A 240 15.81 0.22 24.54
CA TYR A 240 15.90 -1.21 24.83
C TYR A 240 15.73 -1.52 26.32
N VAL A 241 14.58 -1.17 26.85
CA VAL A 241 14.22 -1.51 28.23
C VAL A 241 14.04 -3.02 28.42
N ASN A 242 13.82 -3.77 27.34
CA ASN A 242 13.64 -5.22 27.37
C ASN A 242 14.93 -5.92 26.91
N PRO A 243 15.58 -6.72 27.78
CA PRO A 243 16.78 -7.49 27.45
C PRO A 243 16.65 -8.41 26.23
N LYS A 244 15.44 -8.93 25.97
CA LYS A 244 15.13 -9.74 24.79
C LYS A 244 15.26 -8.93 23.48
N SER A 245 14.91 -7.64 23.49
CA SER A 245 15.08 -6.76 22.33
C SER A 245 16.55 -6.45 22.05
N MET A 246 17.39 -6.35 23.07
CA MET A 246 18.84 -6.16 22.90
C MET A 246 19.53 -7.36 22.24
N ILE A 247 19.09 -8.58 22.51
CA ILE A 247 19.62 -9.79 21.88
C ILE A 247 19.34 -9.78 20.38
N GLN A 248 18.16 -9.35 19.96
CA GLN A 248 17.79 -9.24 18.55
C GLN A 248 18.61 -8.22 17.77
N VAL A 249 18.98 -7.11 18.37
CA VAL A 249 19.85 -6.08 17.76
C VAL A 249 21.29 -6.54 17.62
N ARG A 250 21.79 -7.33 18.57
CA ARG A 250 23.15 -7.91 18.50
C ARG A 250 23.29 -9.05 17.50
N ALA A 251 22.16 -9.69 17.14
CA ALA A 251 22.14 -10.74 16.14
C ALA A 251 22.00 -10.23 14.70
N ALA A 252 21.62 -8.98 14.51
CA ALA A 252 21.58 -8.29 13.22
C ALA A 252 22.90 -7.60 12.90
#